data_10763713ace51a4180a1a7b3aa3e193f
#
_entry.id   10763713ace51a4180a1a7b3aa3e193f
#
_cell.length_a   1.000
_cell.length_b   1.000
_cell.length_c   1.000
_cell.angle_alpha   90.00
_cell.angle_beta   90.00
_cell.angle_gamma   90.00
#
_symmetry.space_group_name_H-M   'P 1'
#
loop_
_entity.id
_entity.type
_entity.pdbx_description
1 polymer ?
#
loop_
_entity_poly.entity_id
_entity_poly.type
_entity_poly.pdbx_seq_one_letter_code
_entity_poly.pdbx_strand_id
1 'polypeptide(L)'
;GDTQMVEAIERYFAQDDECIDDSRHEIISALLDEEEILSHPLTFADYNYRMKQFCYHDSYRYKVEITYQCYKMQEWDILKDWICDVEIFEILYRTNRSLLEDSWKAIMNDNPEVTPEVYAELDFDEIDSFLIPVIANDMATFLSSSFHLTKAAAAVSEKSMEGAAMPLIAKSVLKMNEGCRYARNEEYETACDCFLKALVMQENIVPTPELEIANTCRNLALAYYYNEQYNEAAIYLNRALDYHAASADEKSQAEVIELSEYLAYCDYYKDEEESAAEKFRKVAEMHESLNGRLSGGVAKCLRMQGKCLYYIKRYDEAWMLMNQALDIAIQIDSKKQIVACHKQLYYLCREFKRMMNERGDEQASTLFFRESLLHEMYFSEKPRLAELTVRYEALRCDIMQQYYMNKDYDNVIRIATSLDFHDDTDLNASCLVYYYKAQAYVKLENYPMAKEAFFREFELRKKYLGWEEEDTILACQNLGVLHSFCNEREEALACFREAYGHEVKKNGEDSEMAQKLLQYISVVES
;
A
#
# COMPACT_ATOMS: atom_id res chain seq x y z
N GLY A 1 52.99 -13.11 11.57
CA GLY A 1 52.45 -13.29 12.94
C GLY A 1 51.01 -13.72 12.93
N ASP A 2 50.29 -13.42 11.87
CA ASP A 2 48.82 -13.44 11.95
C ASP A 2 48.22 -14.72 11.33
N THR A 3 48.85 -15.33 10.35
CA THR A 3 48.50 -16.67 9.85
C THR A 3 48.61 -17.72 10.97
N GLN A 4 49.58 -17.55 11.89
CA GLN A 4 49.73 -18.42 13.05
C GLN A 4 48.60 -18.26 14.09
N MET A 5 47.92 -17.15 14.10
CA MET A 5 46.79 -16.89 15.01
C MET A 5 45.49 -17.50 14.45
N VAL A 6 45.25 -17.42 13.14
CA VAL A 6 44.17 -18.15 12.47
C VAL A 6 44.35 -19.65 12.66
N GLU A 7 45.56 -20.20 12.37
CA GLU A 7 45.89 -21.61 12.61
C GLU A 7 45.81 -22.01 14.09
N ALA A 8 46.05 -21.05 15.05
CA ALA A 8 45.92 -21.32 16.48
C ALA A 8 44.44 -21.33 16.91
N ILE A 9 43.62 -20.47 16.32
CA ILE A 9 42.19 -20.43 16.54
C ILE A 9 41.56 -21.71 15.94
N GLU A 10 41.92 -22.06 14.73
CA GLU A 10 41.49 -23.34 14.09
C GLU A 10 41.92 -24.56 14.94
N ARG A 11 43.16 -24.62 15.42
CA ARG A 11 43.63 -25.70 16.30
C ARG A 11 42.95 -25.74 17.66
N TYR A 12 42.58 -24.58 18.22
CA TYR A 12 41.87 -24.55 19.48
C TYR A 12 40.45 -25.12 19.37
N PHE A 13 39.79 -24.85 18.27
CA PHE A 13 38.46 -25.36 18.00
C PHE A 13 38.45 -26.74 17.34
N ALA A 14 39.52 -27.15 16.62
CA ALA A 14 39.68 -28.48 16.02
C ALA A 14 39.90 -29.59 17.05
N GLN A 15 40.07 -29.27 18.35
CA GLN A 15 40.07 -30.28 19.40
C GLN A 15 38.72 -30.94 19.64
N ASP A 16 37.65 -30.37 19.09
CA ASP A 16 36.26 -30.91 19.11
C ASP A 16 35.86 -31.61 17.81
N ASP A 17 36.78 -31.75 16.81
CA ASP A 17 36.46 -32.17 15.43
C ASP A 17 36.02 -33.66 15.30
N GLU A 18 36.42 -34.57 16.19
CA GLU A 18 35.89 -35.94 16.20
C GLU A 18 34.38 -36.00 16.49
N CYS A 19 33.83 -34.97 17.18
CA CYS A 19 32.41 -34.87 17.48
C CYS A 19 31.61 -34.17 16.35
N ILE A 20 32.26 -33.35 15.52
CA ILE A 20 31.64 -32.53 14.47
C ILE A 20 31.33 -33.39 13.23
N ASP A 21 32.17 -34.28 12.85
CA ASP A 21 31.98 -35.12 11.65
C ASP A 21 30.85 -36.14 11.82
N ASP A 22 30.71 -36.73 13.01
CA ASP A 22 29.60 -37.61 13.36
C ASP A 22 28.27 -36.82 13.46
N SER A 23 28.31 -35.60 14.05
CA SER A 23 27.14 -34.73 14.14
C SER A 23 26.70 -34.20 12.77
N ARG A 24 27.65 -33.94 11.86
CA ARG A 24 27.38 -33.53 10.49
C ARG A 24 26.68 -34.64 9.71
N HIS A 25 27.16 -35.86 9.84
CA HIS A 25 26.56 -37.05 9.20
C HIS A 25 25.17 -37.37 9.78
N GLU A 26 24.98 -37.25 11.10
CA GLU A 26 23.68 -37.42 11.75
C GLU A 26 22.69 -36.31 11.39
N ILE A 27 23.14 -35.06 11.28
CA ILE A 27 22.27 -33.93 10.87
C ILE A 27 21.90 -34.07 9.39
N ILE A 28 22.85 -34.40 8.51
CA ILE A 28 22.57 -34.64 7.09
C ILE A 28 21.69 -35.88 6.91
N SER A 29 21.92 -36.96 7.65
CA SER A 29 21.08 -38.14 7.63
C SER A 29 19.67 -37.91 8.18
N ALA A 30 19.52 -37.08 9.25
CA ALA A 30 18.23 -36.68 9.77
C ALA A 30 17.50 -35.66 8.87
N LEU A 31 18.25 -34.90 8.05
CA LEU A 31 17.71 -34.01 7.02
C LEU A 31 17.26 -34.79 5.77
N LEU A 32 17.85 -35.98 5.54
CA LEU A 32 17.67 -36.81 4.36
C LEU A 32 17.05 -38.18 4.75
N ASP A 33 15.99 -38.20 5.55
CA ASP A 33 15.25 -39.44 5.73
C ASP A 33 14.67 -39.87 4.38
N GLU A 34 15.38 -40.86 3.74
CA GLU A 34 15.13 -41.28 2.35
C GLU A 34 13.69 -41.76 2.15
N GLU A 35 13.04 -42.32 3.16
CA GLU A 35 11.65 -42.77 3.08
C GLU A 35 10.67 -41.58 3.01
N GLU A 36 10.98 -40.48 3.65
CA GLU A 36 10.15 -39.24 3.61
C GLU A 36 10.32 -38.51 2.28
N ILE A 37 11.52 -38.51 1.69
CA ILE A 37 11.81 -37.89 0.39
C ILE A 37 11.12 -38.64 -0.76
N LEU A 38 11.00 -39.93 -0.66
CA LEU A 38 10.38 -40.79 -1.69
C LEU A 38 8.84 -40.73 -1.63
N SER A 39 8.27 -40.38 -0.49
CA SER A 39 6.79 -40.31 -0.29
C SER A 39 6.17 -38.95 -0.59
N HIS A 40 6.89 -37.83 -0.40
CA HIS A 40 6.43 -36.49 -0.67
C HIS A 40 7.59 -35.63 -1.18
N PRO A 41 7.47 -35.00 -2.36
CA PRO A 41 8.51 -34.10 -2.84
C PRO A 41 8.61 -32.90 -1.89
N LEU A 42 9.78 -32.74 -1.25
CA LEU A 42 10.07 -31.59 -0.40
C LEU A 42 9.95 -30.30 -1.21
N THR A 43 9.23 -29.33 -0.67
CA THR A 43 9.16 -28.00 -1.26
C THR A 43 10.48 -27.25 -1.06
N PHE A 44 10.74 -26.22 -1.87
CA PHE A 44 11.91 -25.36 -1.67
C PHE A 44 11.89 -24.67 -0.30
N ALA A 45 10.70 -24.43 0.26
CA ALA A 45 10.54 -23.90 1.62
C ALA A 45 11.05 -24.88 2.69
N ASP A 46 10.84 -26.19 2.51
CA ASP A 46 11.33 -27.21 3.42
C ASP A 46 12.85 -27.29 3.39
N TYR A 47 13.47 -27.23 2.21
CA TYR A 47 14.92 -27.15 2.07
C TYR A 47 15.50 -25.90 2.76
N ASN A 48 14.88 -24.73 2.55
CA ASN A 48 15.29 -23.49 3.21
C ASN A 48 15.19 -23.56 4.73
N TYR A 49 14.14 -24.17 5.26
CA TYR A 49 13.97 -24.35 6.70
C TYR A 49 15.05 -25.26 7.28
N ARG A 50 15.33 -26.38 6.64
CA ARG A 50 16.35 -27.35 7.06
C ARG A 50 17.76 -26.75 7.00
N MET A 51 18.12 -26.05 5.90
CA MET A 51 19.39 -25.34 5.77
C MET A 51 19.56 -24.28 6.85
N LYS A 52 18.49 -23.56 7.21
CA LYS A 52 18.53 -22.58 8.30
C LYS A 52 18.87 -23.26 9.65
N GLN A 53 18.28 -24.41 9.95
CA GLN A 53 18.59 -25.16 11.16
C GLN A 53 20.05 -25.60 11.19
N PHE A 54 20.56 -26.09 10.06
CA PHE A 54 21.95 -26.47 9.90
C PHE A 54 22.91 -25.31 10.19
N CYS A 55 22.71 -24.15 9.58
CA CYS A 55 23.59 -22.98 9.75
C CYS A 55 23.55 -22.37 11.16
N TYR A 56 22.52 -22.63 11.97
CA TYR A 56 22.43 -22.15 13.36
C TYR A 56 22.99 -23.13 14.39
N HIS A 57 23.61 -24.23 13.96
CA HIS A 57 24.23 -25.18 14.89
C HIS A 57 25.42 -24.55 15.63
N ASP A 58 25.55 -24.80 16.93
CA ASP A 58 26.57 -24.18 17.77
C ASP A 58 28.02 -24.46 17.33
N SER A 59 28.26 -25.59 16.68
CA SER A 59 29.56 -25.98 16.11
C SER A 59 30.11 -25.03 15.04
N TYR A 60 29.26 -24.18 14.44
CA TYR A 60 29.67 -23.23 13.39
C TYR A 60 29.98 -21.82 13.89
N ARG A 61 29.76 -21.53 15.17
CA ARG A 61 30.03 -20.20 15.75
C ARG A 61 31.49 -19.77 15.61
N TYR A 62 32.42 -20.70 15.72
CA TYR A 62 33.83 -20.40 15.55
C TYR A 62 34.18 -19.91 14.13
N LYS A 63 33.48 -20.38 13.09
CA LYS A 63 33.68 -19.94 11.71
C LYS A 63 33.31 -18.46 11.53
N VAL A 64 32.25 -18.03 12.18
CA VAL A 64 31.85 -16.60 12.23
C VAL A 64 32.90 -15.79 12.99
N GLU A 65 33.43 -16.32 14.08
CA GLU A 65 34.47 -15.65 14.87
C GLU A 65 35.79 -15.52 14.10
N ILE A 66 36.22 -16.57 13.37
CA ILE A 66 37.40 -16.50 12.48
C ILE A 66 37.22 -15.39 11.45
N THR A 67 36.05 -15.35 10.78
CA THR A 67 35.75 -14.29 9.80
C THR A 67 35.88 -12.90 10.41
N TYR A 68 35.31 -12.71 11.62
CA TYR A 68 35.38 -11.44 12.33
C TYR A 68 36.82 -11.06 12.71
N GLN A 69 37.64 -12.01 13.14
CA GLN A 69 39.05 -11.77 13.49
C GLN A 69 39.87 -11.41 12.23
N CYS A 70 39.73 -12.15 11.13
CA CYS A 70 40.40 -11.81 9.86
C CYS A 70 40.00 -10.39 9.36
N TYR A 71 38.71 -10.05 9.47
CA TYR A 71 38.23 -8.71 9.15
C TYR A 71 38.86 -7.63 10.05
N LYS A 72 38.94 -7.86 11.37
CA LYS A 72 39.55 -6.93 12.34
C LYS A 72 41.04 -6.75 12.15
N MET A 73 41.75 -7.81 11.75
CA MET A 73 43.19 -7.78 11.52
C MET A 73 43.53 -7.22 10.12
N GLN A 74 42.54 -6.97 9.28
CA GLN A 74 42.70 -6.46 7.90
C GLN A 74 43.48 -7.44 7.01
N GLU A 75 43.35 -8.73 7.24
CA GLU A 75 43.97 -9.81 6.46
C GLU A 75 43.10 -10.16 5.24
N TRP A 76 43.05 -9.23 4.24
CA TRP A 76 42.08 -9.27 3.14
C TRP A 76 42.23 -10.46 2.21
N ASP A 77 43.45 -10.91 1.92
CA ASP A 77 43.67 -12.08 1.07
C ASP A 77 43.17 -13.37 1.76
N ILE A 78 43.47 -13.52 3.06
CA ILE A 78 42.99 -14.66 3.84
C ILE A 78 41.49 -14.62 3.97
N LEU A 79 40.94 -13.44 4.26
CA LEU A 79 39.51 -13.25 4.42
C LEU A 79 38.75 -13.57 3.12
N LYS A 80 39.28 -13.11 1.98
CA LYS A 80 38.71 -13.42 0.65
C LYS A 80 38.66 -14.93 0.42
N ASP A 81 39.79 -15.62 0.56
CA ASP A 81 39.85 -17.05 0.31
C ASP A 81 38.93 -17.83 1.27
N TRP A 82 38.83 -17.39 2.51
CA TRP A 82 37.95 -17.93 3.54
C TRP A 82 36.48 -17.78 3.20
N ILE A 83 36.01 -16.57 2.85
CA ILE A 83 34.59 -16.32 2.53
C ILE A 83 34.17 -16.77 1.14
N CYS A 84 35.12 -17.20 0.28
CA CYS A 84 34.85 -17.88 -0.98
C CYS A 84 34.54 -19.36 -0.80
N ASP A 85 34.80 -19.94 0.38
CA ASP A 85 34.34 -21.29 0.69
C ASP A 85 32.81 -21.31 0.80
N VAL A 86 32.19 -22.30 0.17
CA VAL A 86 30.72 -22.38 0.05
C VAL A 86 30.05 -22.57 1.39
N GLU A 87 30.63 -23.37 2.28
CA GLU A 87 30.07 -23.60 3.61
C GLU A 87 30.18 -22.33 4.48
N ILE A 88 31.33 -21.65 4.43
CA ILE A 88 31.53 -20.38 5.13
C ILE A 88 30.58 -19.31 4.62
N PHE A 89 30.41 -19.22 3.30
CA PHE A 89 29.42 -18.32 2.70
C PHE A 89 28.02 -18.57 3.27
N GLU A 90 27.54 -19.82 3.25
CA GLU A 90 26.19 -20.14 3.75
C GLU A 90 26.02 -19.83 5.23
N ILE A 91 26.99 -20.19 6.05
CA ILE A 91 26.97 -19.90 7.48
C ILE A 91 26.85 -18.37 7.71
N LEU A 92 27.72 -17.58 7.08
CA LEU A 92 27.71 -16.13 7.22
C LEU A 92 26.44 -15.50 6.64
N TYR A 93 26.02 -15.94 5.45
CA TYR A 93 24.83 -15.43 4.80
C TYR A 93 23.57 -15.58 5.66
N ARG A 94 23.43 -16.71 6.36
CA ARG A 94 22.26 -17.03 7.19
C ARG A 94 22.36 -16.55 8.64
N THR A 95 23.58 -16.47 9.21
CA THR A 95 23.78 -16.12 10.62
C THR A 95 24.29 -14.71 10.85
N ASN A 96 25.14 -14.19 9.96
CA ASN A 96 25.75 -12.85 10.08
C ASN A 96 26.02 -12.21 8.71
N ARG A 97 24.96 -11.99 7.94
CA ARG A 97 25.06 -11.44 6.59
C ARG A 97 25.75 -10.06 6.55
N SER A 98 25.59 -9.23 7.57
CA SER A 98 26.27 -7.93 7.63
C SER A 98 27.80 -8.07 7.65
N LEU A 99 28.33 -9.06 8.39
CA LEU A 99 29.77 -9.32 8.41
C LEU A 99 30.27 -9.77 7.02
N LEU A 100 29.52 -10.61 6.32
CA LEU A 100 29.84 -11.03 4.94
C LEU A 100 29.86 -9.84 3.98
N GLU A 101 28.86 -8.97 4.05
CA GLU A 101 28.76 -7.76 3.21
C GLU A 101 29.91 -6.78 3.52
N ASP A 102 30.21 -6.54 4.79
CA ASP A 102 31.26 -5.62 5.21
C ASP A 102 32.66 -6.16 4.87
N SER A 103 32.85 -7.48 4.96
CA SER A 103 34.08 -8.16 4.51
C SER A 103 34.33 -7.91 3.03
N TRP A 104 33.32 -8.13 2.17
CA TRP A 104 33.46 -7.86 0.73
C TRP A 104 33.70 -6.37 0.42
N LYS A 105 33.00 -5.46 1.10
CA LYS A 105 33.25 -4.02 0.92
C LYS A 105 34.68 -3.64 1.29
N ALA A 106 35.22 -4.23 2.36
CA ALA A 106 36.61 -3.96 2.79
C ALA A 106 37.63 -4.52 1.78
N ILE A 107 37.44 -5.77 1.30
CA ILE A 107 38.28 -6.39 0.27
C ILE A 107 38.26 -5.53 -1.03
N MET A 108 37.10 -5.11 -1.50
CA MET A 108 36.95 -4.29 -2.69
C MET A 108 37.58 -2.88 -2.51
N ASN A 109 37.58 -2.33 -1.31
CA ASN A 109 38.23 -1.06 -1.01
C ASN A 109 39.76 -1.18 -1.06
N ASP A 110 40.32 -2.31 -0.62
CA ASP A 110 41.76 -2.60 -0.68
C ASP A 110 42.20 -2.95 -2.10
N ASN A 111 41.45 -3.82 -2.78
CA ASN A 111 41.70 -4.21 -4.16
C ASN A 111 40.41 -4.18 -5.00
N PRO A 112 40.14 -3.09 -5.77
CA PRO A 112 38.93 -2.94 -6.57
C PRO A 112 38.76 -3.96 -7.72
N GLU A 113 39.80 -4.68 -8.09
CA GLU A 113 39.70 -5.73 -9.13
C GLU A 113 39.14 -7.04 -8.57
N VAL A 114 39.13 -7.18 -7.24
CA VAL A 114 38.58 -8.35 -6.55
C VAL A 114 37.14 -8.05 -6.13
N THR A 115 36.20 -8.72 -6.75
CA THR A 115 34.76 -8.52 -6.50
C THR A 115 34.07 -9.85 -6.13
N PRO A 116 32.86 -9.80 -5.52
CA PRO A 116 32.08 -11.00 -5.24
C PRO A 116 31.68 -11.81 -6.50
N GLU A 117 31.95 -11.32 -7.70
CA GLU A 117 31.72 -12.07 -8.95
C GLU A 117 32.47 -13.43 -8.99
N VAL A 118 33.52 -13.58 -8.16
CA VAL A 118 34.23 -14.85 -7.98
C VAL A 118 33.27 -16.01 -7.62
N TYR A 119 32.15 -15.74 -6.97
CA TYR A 119 31.15 -16.78 -6.68
C TYR A 119 30.53 -17.39 -7.95
N ALA A 120 30.54 -16.69 -9.09
CA ALA A 120 30.10 -17.24 -10.36
C ALA A 120 31.06 -18.30 -10.94
N GLU A 121 32.30 -18.36 -10.43
CA GLU A 121 33.34 -19.30 -10.87
C GLU A 121 33.43 -20.55 -9.99
N LEU A 122 32.76 -20.54 -8.82
CA LEU A 122 32.79 -21.67 -7.87
C LEU A 122 32.23 -22.95 -8.49
N ASP A 123 32.85 -24.05 -8.11
CA ASP A 123 32.40 -25.40 -8.49
C ASP A 123 31.43 -25.94 -7.44
N PHE A 124 30.36 -26.59 -7.89
CA PHE A 124 29.37 -27.24 -7.05
C PHE A 124 29.53 -28.76 -6.96
N ASP A 125 30.58 -29.35 -7.60
CA ASP A 125 30.74 -30.80 -7.72
C ASP A 125 30.96 -31.52 -6.36
N GLU A 126 31.50 -30.80 -5.37
CA GLU A 126 31.75 -31.36 -4.03
C GLU A 126 30.55 -31.12 -3.06
N ILE A 127 29.51 -30.41 -3.52
CA ILE A 127 28.35 -30.07 -2.70
C ILE A 127 27.28 -31.15 -2.91
N ASP A 128 26.63 -31.53 -1.79
CA ASP A 128 25.48 -32.43 -1.86
C ASP A 128 24.40 -31.84 -2.79
N SER A 129 24.02 -32.65 -3.77
CA SER A 129 23.10 -32.24 -4.85
C SER A 129 21.77 -31.66 -4.36
N PHE A 130 21.34 -32.05 -3.15
CA PHE A 130 20.12 -31.48 -2.51
C PHE A 130 20.33 -30.08 -1.96
N LEU A 131 21.55 -29.68 -1.63
CA LEU A 131 21.87 -28.35 -1.08
C LEU A 131 22.18 -27.34 -2.18
N ILE A 132 22.66 -27.79 -3.35
CA ILE A 132 23.02 -26.91 -4.46
C ILE A 132 21.93 -25.87 -4.79
N PRO A 133 20.63 -26.23 -4.91
CA PRO A 133 19.61 -25.24 -5.27
C PRO A 133 19.47 -24.11 -4.23
N VAL A 134 19.63 -24.42 -2.96
CA VAL A 134 19.52 -23.45 -1.87
C VAL A 134 20.73 -22.54 -1.85
N ILE A 135 21.92 -23.12 -1.88
CA ILE A 135 23.20 -22.41 -1.88
C ILE A 135 23.31 -21.48 -3.09
N ALA A 136 23.02 -22.00 -4.29
CA ALA A 136 23.06 -21.22 -5.52
C ALA A 136 22.04 -20.05 -5.48
N ASN A 137 20.84 -20.28 -4.94
CA ASN A 137 19.87 -19.21 -4.76
C ASN A 137 20.36 -18.14 -3.78
N ASP A 138 20.97 -18.53 -2.67
CA ASP A 138 21.44 -17.61 -1.64
C ASP A 138 22.65 -16.80 -2.15
N MET A 139 23.60 -17.43 -2.86
CA MET A 139 24.69 -16.73 -3.54
C MET A 139 24.18 -15.75 -4.61
N ALA A 140 23.27 -16.18 -5.46
CA ALA A 140 22.70 -15.33 -6.49
C ALA A 140 21.89 -14.16 -5.88
N THR A 141 21.19 -14.40 -4.77
CA THR A 141 20.47 -13.35 -4.04
C THR A 141 21.44 -12.37 -3.38
N PHE A 142 22.52 -12.85 -2.81
CA PHE A 142 23.58 -12.01 -2.22
C PHE A 142 24.22 -11.10 -3.28
N LEU A 143 24.64 -11.67 -4.40
CA LEU A 143 25.23 -10.92 -5.51
C LEU A 143 24.29 -9.82 -6.05
N SER A 144 23.03 -10.16 -6.26
CA SER A 144 22.06 -9.22 -6.85
C SER A 144 21.58 -8.17 -5.86
N SER A 145 21.32 -8.55 -4.59
CA SER A 145 20.70 -7.63 -3.62
C SER A 145 21.72 -6.75 -2.88
N SER A 146 22.93 -7.28 -2.58
CA SER A 146 23.94 -6.54 -1.81
C SER A 146 24.92 -5.78 -2.70
N PHE A 147 25.17 -6.27 -3.92
CA PHE A 147 26.17 -5.69 -4.83
C PHE A 147 25.64 -5.34 -6.22
N HIS A 148 24.37 -5.56 -6.51
CA HIS A 148 23.73 -5.30 -7.81
C HIS A 148 24.39 -6.03 -9.01
N LEU A 149 25.04 -7.17 -8.75
CA LEU A 149 25.73 -8.00 -9.73
C LEU A 149 24.79 -9.04 -10.36
N THR A 150 23.79 -8.58 -11.12
CA THR A 150 22.72 -9.45 -11.66
C THR A 150 23.25 -10.51 -12.61
N LYS A 151 24.26 -10.17 -13.44
CA LYS A 151 24.86 -11.12 -14.40
C LYS A 151 25.62 -12.23 -13.69
N ALA A 152 26.40 -11.89 -12.66
CA ALA A 152 27.10 -12.89 -11.86
C ALA A 152 26.10 -13.81 -11.12
N ALA A 153 25.02 -13.23 -10.59
CA ALA A 153 23.93 -13.97 -9.97
C ALA A 153 23.27 -14.97 -10.95
N ALA A 154 23.06 -14.57 -12.19
CA ALA A 154 22.55 -15.46 -13.24
C ALA A 154 23.55 -16.59 -13.56
N ALA A 155 24.85 -16.27 -13.67
CA ALA A 155 25.90 -17.25 -13.93
C ALA A 155 25.98 -18.32 -12.82
N VAL A 156 25.88 -17.93 -11.55
CA VAL A 156 25.78 -18.88 -10.41
C VAL A 156 24.59 -19.83 -10.60
N SER A 157 23.41 -19.27 -10.91
CA SER A 157 22.20 -20.08 -11.12
C SER A 157 22.34 -21.02 -12.30
N GLU A 158 22.91 -20.59 -13.43
CA GLU A 158 23.12 -21.42 -14.63
C GLU A 158 24.12 -22.54 -14.37
N LYS A 159 25.28 -22.22 -13.80
CA LYS A 159 26.31 -23.19 -13.48
C LYS A 159 25.82 -24.27 -12.53
N SER A 160 25.06 -23.89 -11.50
CA SER A 160 24.46 -24.84 -10.55
C SER A 160 23.47 -25.80 -11.22
N MET A 161 22.83 -25.41 -12.33
CA MET A 161 21.89 -26.26 -13.07
C MET A 161 22.53 -27.22 -14.07
N GLU A 162 23.81 -27.02 -14.41
CA GLU A 162 24.55 -27.90 -15.34
C GLU A 162 24.79 -29.29 -14.73
N GLY A 163 24.79 -29.43 -13.40
CA GLY A 163 24.92 -30.70 -12.69
C GLY A 163 23.78 -31.68 -13.02
N ALA A 164 24.11 -32.91 -13.34
CA ALA A 164 23.15 -33.94 -13.80
C ALA A 164 22.13 -34.39 -12.74
N ALA A 165 22.42 -34.18 -11.47
CA ALA A 165 21.64 -34.74 -10.35
C ALA A 165 20.53 -33.83 -9.81
N MET A 166 20.46 -32.53 -10.23
CA MET A 166 19.48 -31.60 -9.67
C MET A 166 18.06 -31.93 -10.16
N PRO A 167 17.07 -32.11 -9.24
CA PRO A 167 15.67 -32.31 -9.60
C PRO A 167 15.09 -31.19 -10.44
N LEU A 168 14.19 -31.52 -11.37
CA LEU A 168 13.59 -30.54 -12.29
C LEU A 168 12.82 -29.43 -11.56
N ILE A 169 12.16 -29.77 -10.43
CA ILE A 169 11.48 -28.78 -9.56
C ILE A 169 12.47 -27.76 -9.01
N ALA A 170 13.64 -28.17 -8.55
CA ALA A 170 14.66 -27.27 -8.02
C ALA A 170 15.22 -26.34 -9.12
N LYS A 171 15.48 -26.89 -10.32
CA LYS A 171 15.89 -26.09 -11.49
C LYS A 171 14.83 -25.04 -11.85
N SER A 172 13.56 -25.40 -11.81
CA SER A 172 12.46 -24.46 -12.10
C SER A 172 12.37 -23.33 -11.08
N VAL A 173 12.58 -23.63 -9.78
CA VAL A 173 12.61 -22.63 -8.71
C VAL A 173 13.78 -21.67 -8.87
N LEU A 174 14.97 -22.17 -9.20
CA LEU A 174 16.13 -21.31 -9.47
C LEU A 174 15.86 -20.36 -10.64
N LYS A 175 15.27 -20.86 -11.73
CA LYS A 175 14.89 -20.02 -12.88
C LYS A 175 13.81 -19.01 -12.54
N MET A 176 12.83 -19.37 -11.72
CA MET A 176 11.81 -18.45 -11.22
C MET A 176 12.45 -17.34 -10.36
N ASN A 177 13.34 -17.69 -9.44
CA ASN A 177 14.04 -16.72 -8.59
C ASN A 177 14.96 -15.79 -9.39
N GLU A 178 15.60 -16.31 -10.44
CA GLU A 178 16.36 -15.51 -11.40
C GLU A 178 15.45 -14.48 -12.10
N GLY A 179 14.30 -14.91 -12.60
CA GLY A 179 13.30 -14.00 -13.16
C GLY A 179 12.85 -12.92 -12.17
N CYS A 180 12.63 -13.27 -10.89
CA CYS A 180 12.31 -12.30 -9.84
C CYS A 180 13.45 -11.29 -9.60
N ARG A 181 14.71 -11.67 -9.73
CA ARG A 181 15.85 -10.75 -9.63
C ARG A 181 15.88 -9.76 -10.79
N TYR A 182 15.70 -10.24 -12.03
CA TYR A 182 15.59 -9.35 -13.20
C TYR A 182 14.39 -8.41 -13.10
N ALA A 183 13.23 -8.89 -12.67
CA ALA A 183 12.04 -8.07 -12.50
C ALA A 183 12.24 -6.94 -11.45
N ARG A 184 12.97 -7.20 -10.34
CA ARG A 184 13.32 -6.15 -9.36
C ARG A 184 14.26 -5.08 -9.92
N ASN A 185 15.06 -5.43 -10.92
CA ASN A 185 15.95 -4.50 -11.62
C ASN A 185 15.27 -3.85 -12.83
N GLU A 186 13.96 -4.04 -13.00
CA GLU A 186 13.17 -3.51 -14.12
C GLU A 186 13.57 -4.08 -15.50
N GLU A 187 14.31 -5.21 -15.51
CA GLU A 187 14.69 -5.94 -16.72
C GLU A 187 13.60 -6.96 -17.08
N TYR A 188 12.39 -6.46 -17.40
CA TYR A 188 11.17 -7.28 -17.51
C TYR A 188 11.19 -8.27 -18.65
N GLU A 189 11.80 -7.95 -19.80
CA GLU A 189 11.92 -8.87 -20.94
C GLU A 189 12.72 -10.13 -20.56
N THR A 190 13.88 -9.94 -19.93
CA THR A 190 14.71 -11.04 -19.43
C THR A 190 14.01 -11.84 -18.33
N ALA A 191 13.26 -11.13 -17.46
CA ALA A 191 12.44 -11.78 -16.42
C ALA A 191 11.37 -12.70 -17.04
N CYS A 192 10.69 -12.26 -18.08
CA CYS A 192 9.69 -13.06 -18.81
C CYS A 192 10.32 -14.35 -19.37
N ASP A 193 11.51 -14.26 -19.99
CA ASP A 193 12.22 -15.42 -20.51
C ASP A 193 12.57 -16.44 -19.42
N CYS A 194 13.00 -15.95 -18.25
CA CYS A 194 13.28 -16.82 -17.11
C CYS A 194 12.02 -17.52 -16.58
N PHE A 195 10.92 -16.77 -16.42
CA PHE A 195 9.65 -17.33 -15.96
C PHE A 195 9.06 -18.33 -16.95
N LEU A 196 9.17 -18.08 -18.27
CA LEU A 196 8.74 -19.03 -19.30
C LEU A 196 9.54 -20.34 -19.24
N LYS A 197 10.87 -20.25 -19.05
CA LYS A 197 11.71 -21.45 -18.89
C LYS A 197 11.32 -22.23 -17.63
N ALA A 198 11.08 -21.52 -16.51
CA ALA A 198 10.61 -22.14 -15.27
C ALA A 198 9.26 -22.84 -15.46
N LEU A 199 8.31 -22.19 -16.12
CA LEU A 199 6.98 -22.72 -16.41
C LEU A 199 7.06 -24.02 -17.24
N VAL A 200 7.86 -24.03 -18.32
CA VAL A 200 8.07 -25.22 -19.15
C VAL A 200 8.66 -26.37 -18.33
N MET A 201 9.59 -26.10 -17.40
CA MET A 201 10.11 -27.13 -16.51
C MET A 201 9.03 -27.69 -15.59
N GLN A 202 8.21 -26.85 -14.98
CA GLN A 202 7.14 -27.23 -14.05
C GLN A 202 6.06 -28.06 -14.74
N GLU A 203 5.69 -27.73 -15.96
CA GLU A 203 4.72 -28.49 -16.76
C GLU A 203 5.16 -29.91 -17.11
N ASN A 204 6.46 -30.19 -17.05
CA ASN A 204 7.04 -31.53 -17.28
C ASN A 204 7.23 -32.36 -16.00
N ILE A 205 6.83 -31.84 -14.83
CA ILE A 205 6.93 -32.56 -13.55
C ILE A 205 5.67 -33.38 -13.30
N VAL A 206 5.86 -34.62 -12.77
CA VAL A 206 4.75 -35.49 -12.39
C VAL A 206 4.96 -35.98 -10.94
N PRO A 207 3.98 -35.76 -10.04
CA PRO A 207 2.68 -35.06 -10.26
C PRO A 207 2.87 -33.57 -10.54
N THR A 208 1.92 -32.98 -11.26
CA THR A 208 1.99 -31.57 -11.67
C THR A 208 1.97 -30.64 -10.46
N PRO A 209 2.95 -29.72 -10.29
CA PRO A 209 3.00 -28.77 -9.18
C PRO A 209 2.11 -27.56 -9.46
N GLU A 210 0.81 -27.71 -9.29
CA GLU A 210 -0.21 -26.72 -9.67
C GLU A 210 -0.01 -25.35 -9.00
N LEU A 211 0.36 -25.35 -7.72
CA LEU A 211 0.62 -24.10 -6.96
C LEU A 211 1.84 -23.35 -7.50
N GLU A 212 2.93 -24.07 -7.76
CA GLU A 212 4.15 -23.50 -8.31
C GLU A 212 3.91 -22.93 -9.71
N ILE A 213 3.12 -23.62 -10.52
CA ILE A 213 2.68 -23.14 -11.84
C ILE A 213 1.86 -21.87 -11.70
N ALA A 214 0.90 -21.82 -10.79
CA ALA A 214 0.09 -20.63 -10.54
C ALA A 214 0.94 -19.42 -10.11
N ASN A 215 1.90 -19.64 -9.19
CA ASN A 215 2.86 -18.63 -8.74
C ASN A 215 3.75 -18.13 -9.88
N THR A 216 4.25 -19.04 -10.72
CA THR A 216 5.06 -18.68 -11.88
C THR A 216 4.24 -17.91 -12.92
N CYS A 217 3.01 -18.32 -13.18
CA CYS A 217 2.09 -17.60 -14.06
C CYS A 217 1.79 -16.18 -13.53
N ARG A 218 1.58 -16.01 -12.21
CA ARG A 218 1.41 -14.70 -11.59
C ARG A 218 2.63 -13.81 -11.81
N ASN A 219 3.83 -14.30 -11.53
CA ASN A 219 5.07 -13.54 -11.69
C ASN A 219 5.33 -13.18 -13.16
N LEU A 220 5.11 -14.11 -14.07
CA LEU A 220 5.22 -13.90 -15.51
C LEU A 220 4.21 -12.84 -16.00
N ALA A 221 2.98 -12.91 -15.53
CA ALA A 221 1.96 -11.95 -15.86
C ALA A 221 2.32 -10.53 -15.38
N LEU A 222 2.85 -10.40 -14.17
CA LEU A 222 3.32 -9.12 -13.65
C LEU A 222 4.50 -8.58 -14.45
N ALA A 223 5.44 -9.45 -14.86
CA ALA A 223 6.55 -9.03 -15.71
C ALA A 223 6.05 -8.53 -17.08
N TYR A 224 5.13 -9.23 -17.73
CA TYR A 224 4.47 -8.75 -18.94
C TYR A 224 3.72 -7.44 -18.74
N TYR A 225 3.00 -7.30 -17.62
CA TYR A 225 2.27 -6.08 -17.29
C TYR A 225 3.19 -4.87 -17.17
N TYR A 226 4.30 -4.99 -16.45
CA TYR A 226 5.28 -3.91 -16.31
C TYR A 226 6.09 -3.66 -17.60
N ASN A 227 6.17 -4.66 -18.48
CA ASN A 227 6.72 -4.53 -19.83
C ASN A 227 5.68 -4.02 -20.86
N GLU A 228 4.52 -3.55 -20.39
CA GLU A 228 3.43 -3.00 -21.21
C GLU A 228 2.80 -4.00 -22.21
N GLN A 229 3.03 -5.30 -22.02
CA GLN A 229 2.48 -6.40 -22.82
C GLN A 229 1.19 -6.94 -22.18
N TYR A 230 0.13 -6.11 -22.21
CA TYR A 230 -1.09 -6.35 -21.43
C TYR A 230 -1.92 -7.56 -21.92
N ASN A 231 -1.81 -7.94 -23.19
CA ASN A 231 -2.49 -9.12 -23.72
C ASN A 231 -1.87 -10.40 -23.16
N GLU A 232 -0.55 -10.50 -23.20
CA GLU A 232 0.23 -11.61 -22.64
C GLU A 232 0.02 -11.69 -21.13
N ALA A 233 0.07 -10.55 -20.44
CA ALA A 233 -0.22 -10.47 -19.02
C ALA A 233 -1.60 -11.06 -18.68
N ALA A 234 -2.64 -10.71 -19.44
CA ALA A 234 -4.00 -11.20 -19.19
C ALA A 234 -4.13 -12.73 -19.35
N ILE A 235 -3.38 -13.34 -20.28
CA ILE A 235 -3.39 -14.82 -20.47
C ILE A 235 -2.89 -15.51 -19.19
N TYR A 236 -1.75 -15.07 -18.66
CA TYR A 236 -1.14 -15.71 -17.49
C TYR A 236 -1.84 -15.32 -16.17
N LEU A 237 -2.44 -14.12 -16.09
CA LEU A 237 -3.33 -13.76 -14.98
C LEU A 237 -4.54 -14.69 -14.89
N ASN A 238 -5.21 -14.96 -16.02
CA ASN A 238 -6.33 -15.89 -16.04
C ASN A 238 -5.92 -17.30 -15.64
N ARG A 239 -4.75 -17.78 -16.11
CA ARG A 239 -4.24 -19.10 -15.74
C ARG A 239 -3.96 -19.22 -14.24
N ALA A 240 -3.42 -18.17 -13.62
CA ALA A 240 -3.22 -18.15 -12.17
C ALA A 240 -4.55 -18.06 -11.40
N LEU A 241 -5.53 -17.30 -11.92
CA LEU A 241 -6.88 -17.19 -11.37
C LEU A 241 -7.61 -18.54 -11.36
N ASP A 242 -7.51 -19.33 -12.43
CA ASP A 242 -8.17 -20.64 -12.52
C ASP A 242 -7.77 -21.56 -11.34
N TYR A 243 -6.51 -21.49 -10.91
CA TYR A 243 -6.02 -22.23 -9.75
C TYR A 243 -6.61 -21.70 -8.44
N HIS A 244 -6.46 -20.39 -8.18
CA HIS A 244 -6.86 -19.80 -6.89
C HIS A 244 -8.38 -19.75 -6.71
N ALA A 245 -9.16 -19.61 -7.78
CA ALA A 245 -10.62 -19.61 -7.73
C ALA A 245 -11.22 -20.96 -7.31
N ALA A 246 -10.45 -22.06 -7.42
CA ALA A 246 -10.87 -23.39 -6.97
C ALA A 246 -10.80 -23.55 -5.44
N SER A 247 -10.10 -22.68 -4.73
CA SER A 247 -9.95 -22.71 -3.27
C SER A 247 -10.80 -21.65 -2.58
N ALA A 248 -11.39 -22.01 -1.43
CA ALA A 248 -12.21 -21.11 -0.62
C ALA A 248 -11.44 -20.50 0.57
N ASP A 249 -10.14 -20.77 0.70
CA ASP A 249 -9.34 -20.19 1.79
C ASP A 249 -9.07 -18.69 1.59
N GLU A 250 -8.87 -17.98 2.70
CA GLU A 250 -8.70 -16.52 2.71
C GLU A 250 -7.48 -16.06 1.89
N LYS A 251 -6.40 -16.84 1.89
CA LYS A 251 -5.20 -16.52 1.12
C LYS A 251 -5.47 -16.59 -0.38
N SER A 252 -6.15 -17.64 -0.85
CA SER A 252 -6.56 -17.76 -2.26
C SER A 252 -7.55 -16.68 -2.66
N GLN A 253 -8.48 -16.28 -1.79
CA GLN A 253 -9.40 -15.17 -2.05
C GLN A 253 -8.63 -13.83 -2.22
N ALA A 254 -7.62 -13.58 -1.40
CA ALA A 254 -6.78 -12.39 -1.55
C ALA A 254 -6.01 -12.38 -2.88
N GLU A 255 -5.45 -13.53 -3.29
CA GLU A 255 -4.79 -13.70 -4.59
C GLU A 255 -5.77 -13.46 -5.76
N VAL A 256 -6.99 -14.02 -5.68
CA VAL A 256 -8.03 -13.79 -6.69
C VAL A 256 -8.34 -12.31 -6.86
N ILE A 257 -8.45 -11.57 -5.76
CA ILE A 257 -8.69 -10.13 -5.80
C ILE A 257 -7.53 -9.40 -6.48
N GLU A 258 -6.28 -9.69 -6.09
CA GLU A 258 -5.10 -9.05 -6.67
C GLU A 258 -4.98 -9.33 -8.17
N LEU A 259 -5.11 -10.59 -8.59
CA LEU A 259 -5.05 -10.99 -10.00
C LEU A 259 -6.17 -10.36 -10.84
N SER A 260 -7.39 -10.31 -10.28
CA SER A 260 -8.55 -9.66 -10.93
C SER A 260 -8.34 -8.15 -11.07
N GLU A 261 -7.67 -7.52 -10.10
CA GLU A 261 -7.33 -6.11 -10.18
C GLU A 261 -6.33 -5.83 -11.30
N TYR A 262 -5.28 -6.66 -11.45
CA TYR A 262 -4.35 -6.53 -12.56
C TYR A 262 -5.01 -6.78 -13.92
N LEU A 263 -5.97 -7.70 -14.03
CA LEU A 263 -6.78 -7.87 -15.25
C LEU A 263 -7.58 -6.60 -15.59
N ALA A 264 -8.15 -5.93 -14.59
CA ALA A 264 -8.83 -4.67 -14.80
C ALA A 264 -7.87 -3.56 -15.28
N TYR A 265 -6.65 -3.52 -14.74
CA TYR A 265 -5.61 -2.62 -15.23
C TYR A 265 -5.14 -2.95 -16.65
N CYS A 266 -5.02 -4.24 -17.00
CA CYS A 266 -4.69 -4.63 -18.39
C CYS A 266 -5.71 -4.06 -19.38
N ASP A 267 -7.01 -4.20 -19.08
CA ASP A 267 -8.06 -3.64 -19.95
C ASP A 267 -7.99 -2.11 -20.01
N TYR A 268 -7.76 -1.47 -18.86
CA TYR A 268 -7.62 -0.01 -18.79
C TYR A 268 -6.46 0.51 -19.66
N TYR A 269 -5.30 -0.17 -19.65
CA TYR A 269 -4.15 0.25 -20.47
C TYR A 269 -4.23 -0.16 -21.95
N LYS A 270 -5.20 -1.02 -22.30
CA LYS A 270 -5.54 -1.34 -23.69
C LYS A 270 -6.61 -0.42 -24.27
N ASP A 271 -7.00 0.64 -23.55
CA ASP A 271 -8.10 1.53 -23.89
C ASP A 271 -9.45 0.78 -24.02
N GLU A 272 -9.63 -0.30 -23.23
CA GLU A 272 -10.89 -1.06 -23.10
C GLU A 272 -11.64 -0.62 -21.83
N GLU A 273 -11.92 0.68 -21.71
CA GLU A 273 -12.38 1.32 -20.47
C GLU A 273 -13.72 0.77 -19.97
N GLU A 274 -14.64 0.38 -20.86
CA GLU A 274 -15.92 -0.18 -20.44
C GLU A 274 -15.75 -1.54 -19.76
N SER A 275 -14.87 -2.41 -20.31
CA SER A 275 -14.49 -3.69 -19.71
C SER A 275 -13.75 -3.48 -18.40
N ALA A 276 -12.80 -2.54 -18.36
CA ALA A 276 -12.05 -2.19 -17.17
C ALA A 276 -12.98 -1.69 -16.05
N ALA A 277 -13.94 -0.81 -16.36
CA ALA A 277 -14.90 -0.30 -15.38
C ALA A 277 -15.73 -1.42 -14.75
N GLU A 278 -16.19 -2.37 -15.54
CA GLU A 278 -16.96 -3.53 -15.05
C GLU A 278 -16.10 -4.47 -14.18
N LYS A 279 -14.83 -4.69 -14.57
CA LYS A 279 -13.89 -5.48 -13.75
C LYS A 279 -13.57 -4.78 -12.42
N PHE A 280 -13.29 -3.47 -12.43
CA PHE A 280 -13.06 -2.71 -11.19
C PHE A 280 -14.29 -2.74 -10.27
N ARG A 281 -15.51 -2.70 -10.80
CA ARG A 281 -16.74 -2.86 -10.02
C ARG A 281 -16.76 -4.19 -9.28
N LYS A 282 -16.50 -5.31 -10.01
CA LYS A 282 -16.45 -6.65 -9.41
C LYS A 282 -15.36 -6.79 -8.35
N VAL A 283 -14.18 -6.24 -8.61
CA VAL A 283 -13.07 -6.24 -7.64
C VAL A 283 -13.42 -5.41 -6.41
N ALA A 284 -14.14 -4.29 -6.56
CA ALA A 284 -14.63 -3.52 -5.41
C ALA A 284 -15.58 -4.34 -4.54
N GLU A 285 -16.50 -5.10 -5.13
CA GLU A 285 -17.43 -6.01 -4.43
C GLU A 285 -16.67 -7.15 -3.71
N MET A 286 -15.63 -7.71 -4.33
CA MET A 286 -14.76 -8.71 -3.68
C MET A 286 -14.03 -8.12 -2.48
N HIS A 287 -13.45 -6.92 -2.61
CA HIS A 287 -12.82 -6.21 -1.49
C HIS A 287 -13.81 -5.90 -0.38
N GLU A 288 -15.04 -5.48 -0.70
CA GLU A 288 -16.09 -5.20 0.27
C GLU A 288 -16.48 -6.47 1.04
N SER A 289 -16.57 -7.60 0.35
CA SER A 289 -16.89 -8.91 0.93
C SER A 289 -15.80 -9.40 1.89
N LEU A 290 -14.52 -9.25 1.53
CA LEU A 290 -13.40 -9.76 2.31
C LEU A 290 -12.98 -8.79 3.44
N ASN A 291 -12.91 -7.49 3.15
CA ASN A 291 -12.29 -6.48 4.02
C ASN A 291 -13.30 -5.45 4.57
N GLY A 292 -14.57 -5.56 4.19
CA GLY A 292 -15.60 -4.58 4.50
C GLY A 292 -15.56 -3.35 3.58
N ARG A 293 -16.65 -2.57 3.66
CA ARG A 293 -16.87 -1.39 2.81
C ARG A 293 -15.80 -0.29 3.01
N LEU A 294 -15.37 -0.10 4.26
CA LEU A 294 -14.38 0.92 4.61
C LEU A 294 -12.96 0.35 4.48
N SER A 295 -12.52 0.11 3.24
CA SER A 295 -11.19 -0.40 2.95
C SER A 295 -10.51 0.37 1.83
N GLY A 296 -9.17 0.40 1.85
CA GLY A 296 -8.36 1.04 0.81
C GLY A 296 -8.54 0.40 -0.58
N GLY A 297 -8.82 -0.91 -0.62
CA GLY A 297 -9.11 -1.65 -1.84
C GLY A 297 -10.40 -1.17 -2.50
N VAL A 298 -11.49 -1.03 -1.72
CA VAL A 298 -12.78 -0.51 -2.23
C VAL A 298 -12.60 0.92 -2.76
N ALA A 299 -11.97 1.82 -1.98
CA ALA A 299 -11.73 3.20 -2.42
C ALA A 299 -10.93 3.28 -3.73
N LYS A 300 -9.87 2.45 -3.85
CA LYS A 300 -9.04 2.37 -5.06
C LYS A 300 -9.83 1.90 -6.27
N CYS A 301 -10.63 0.84 -6.13
CA CYS A 301 -11.40 0.26 -7.22
C CYS A 301 -12.52 1.20 -7.68
N LEU A 302 -13.28 1.82 -6.76
CA LEU A 302 -14.29 2.82 -7.10
C LEU A 302 -13.69 4.02 -7.85
N ARG A 303 -12.53 4.51 -7.39
CA ARG A 303 -11.81 5.59 -8.05
C ARG A 303 -11.36 5.19 -9.46
N MET A 304 -10.84 3.96 -9.64
CA MET A 304 -10.44 3.48 -10.97
C MET A 304 -11.62 3.24 -11.88
N GLN A 305 -12.72 2.70 -11.38
CA GLN A 305 -13.98 2.59 -12.11
C GLN A 305 -14.46 3.97 -12.57
N GLY A 306 -14.49 4.96 -11.67
CA GLY A 306 -14.83 6.34 -12.01
C GLY A 306 -13.90 6.95 -13.07
N LYS A 307 -12.59 6.61 -13.03
CA LYS A 307 -11.63 7.04 -14.06
C LYS A 307 -11.93 6.44 -15.43
N CYS A 308 -12.28 5.16 -15.51
CA CYS A 308 -12.70 4.53 -16.76
C CYS A 308 -13.98 5.20 -17.31
N LEU A 309 -14.98 5.44 -16.44
CA LEU A 309 -16.22 6.12 -16.82
C LEU A 309 -15.99 7.56 -17.32
N TYR A 310 -14.99 8.26 -16.76
CA TYR A 310 -14.58 9.57 -17.26
C TYR A 310 -14.11 9.51 -18.73
N TYR A 311 -13.31 8.52 -19.10
CA TYR A 311 -12.79 8.40 -20.47
C TYR A 311 -13.91 8.04 -21.47
N ILE A 312 -14.89 7.23 -21.09
CA ILE A 312 -16.08 6.96 -21.92
C ILE A 312 -17.18 8.04 -21.80
N LYS A 313 -16.87 9.18 -21.14
CA LYS A 313 -17.71 10.37 -21.01
C LYS A 313 -19.01 10.18 -20.21
N ARG A 314 -19.08 9.15 -19.36
CA ARG A 314 -20.16 8.94 -18.38
C ARG A 314 -19.85 9.74 -17.11
N TYR A 315 -19.81 11.07 -17.23
CA TYR A 315 -19.28 11.98 -16.21
C TYR A 315 -20.08 11.99 -14.92
N ASP A 316 -21.41 11.89 -14.97
CA ASP A 316 -22.26 11.90 -13.78
C ASP A 316 -22.00 10.65 -12.91
N GLU A 317 -21.86 9.48 -13.53
CA GLU A 317 -21.54 8.25 -12.82
C GLU A 317 -20.09 8.26 -12.29
N ALA A 318 -19.15 8.78 -13.08
CA ALA A 318 -17.76 8.99 -12.63
C ALA A 318 -17.71 9.88 -11.40
N TRP A 319 -18.50 10.96 -11.38
CA TRP A 319 -18.60 11.88 -10.27
C TRP A 319 -19.09 11.21 -8.98
N MET A 320 -20.17 10.43 -9.07
CA MET A 320 -20.69 9.70 -7.90
C MET A 320 -19.67 8.74 -7.33
N LEU A 321 -19.03 7.91 -8.17
CA LEU A 321 -18.05 6.92 -7.73
C LEU A 321 -16.79 7.55 -7.14
N MET A 322 -16.29 8.63 -7.74
CA MET A 322 -15.11 9.34 -7.22
C MET A 322 -15.36 10.01 -5.89
N ASN A 323 -16.57 10.54 -5.66
CA ASN A 323 -16.94 11.09 -4.36
C ASN A 323 -17.10 9.97 -3.32
N GLN A 324 -17.73 8.84 -3.65
CA GLN A 324 -17.79 7.68 -2.76
C GLN A 324 -16.38 7.17 -2.39
N ALA A 325 -15.48 7.10 -3.37
CA ALA A 325 -14.08 6.73 -3.13
C ALA A 325 -13.37 7.72 -2.20
N LEU A 326 -13.64 9.02 -2.37
CA LEU A 326 -13.08 10.07 -1.52
C LEU A 326 -13.61 9.97 -0.08
N ASP A 327 -14.91 9.77 0.09
CA ASP A 327 -15.53 9.60 1.40
C ASP A 327 -14.93 8.41 2.18
N ILE A 328 -14.74 7.27 1.49
CA ILE A 328 -14.07 6.12 2.11
C ILE A 328 -12.61 6.46 2.44
N ALA A 329 -11.89 7.11 1.52
CA ALA A 329 -10.49 7.47 1.71
C ALA A 329 -10.29 8.40 2.92
N ILE A 330 -11.21 9.33 3.16
CA ILE A 330 -11.22 10.21 4.32
C ILE A 330 -11.49 9.41 5.61
N GLN A 331 -12.51 8.53 5.61
CA GLN A 331 -12.84 7.73 6.78
C GLN A 331 -11.71 6.78 7.23
N ILE A 332 -10.89 6.29 6.28
CA ILE A 332 -9.73 5.45 6.58
C ILE A 332 -8.41 6.23 6.71
N ASP A 333 -8.46 7.56 6.68
CA ASP A 333 -7.30 8.49 6.73
C ASP A 333 -6.19 8.15 5.71
N SER A 334 -6.57 7.76 4.49
CA SER A 334 -5.63 7.41 3.43
C SER A 334 -5.21 8.61 2.59
N LYS A 335 -4.18 9.34 3.02
CA LYS A 335 -3.66 10.54 2.32
C LYS A 335 -3.42 10.30 0.82
N LYS A 336 -2.83 9.16 0.46
CA LYS A 336 -2.56 8.79 -0.94
C LYS A 336 -3.84 8.71 -1.78
N GLN A 337 -4.90 8.08 -1.24
CA GLN A 337 -6.17 7.95 -1.95
C GLN A 337 -6.92 9.29 -1.99
N ILE A 338 -6.91 10.06 -0.92
CA ILE A 338 -7.50 11.41 -0.85
C ILE A 338 -6.94 12.28 -1.98
N VAL A 339 -5.61 12.39 -2.07
CA VAL A 339 -4.93 13.16 -3.12
C VAL A 339 -5.31 12.67 -4.53
N ALA A 340 -5.33 11.34 -4.73
CA ALA A 340 -5.68 10.75 -6.01
C ALA A 340 -7.14 11.02 -6.42
N CYS A 341 -8.08 10.98 -5.47
CA CYS A 341 -9.49 11.32 -5.72
C CYS A 341 -9.65 12.81 -6.06
N HIS A 342 -9.04 13.71 -5.28
CA HIS A 342 -9.09 15.15 -5.57
C HIS A 342 -8.54 15.48 -6.95
N LYS A 343 -7.44 14.85 -7.36
CA LYS A 343 -6.88 15.05 -8.71
C LYS A 343 -7.87 14.66 -9.82
N GLN A 344 -8.62 13.60 -9.64
CA GLN A 344 -9.60 13.15 -10.65
C GLN A 344 -10.86 14.02 -10.63
N LEU A 345 -11.36 14.38 -9.44
CA LEU A 345 -12.49 15.31 -9.30
C LEU A 345 -12.19 16.68 -9.91
N TYR A 346 -10.95 17.17 -9.78
CA TYR A 346 -10.50 18.38 -10.46
C TYR A 346 -10.70 18.30 -11.99
N TYR A 347 -10.33 17.20 -12.63
CA TYR A 347 -10.54 17.04 -14.07
C TYR A 347 -12.02 16.96 -14.42
N LEU A 348 -12.83 16.28 -13.61
CA LEU A 348 -14.29 16.24 -13.81
C LEU A 348 -14.92 17.62 -13.68
N CYS A 349 -14.56 18.40 -12.69
CA CYS A 349 -15.04 19.79 -12.55
C CYS A 349 -14.72 20.62 -13.81
N ARG A 350 -13.55 20.41 -14.41
CA ARG A 350 -13.16 21.10 -15.65
C ARG A 350 -14.02 20.67 -16.85
N GLU A 351 -14.35 19.38 -16.96
CA GLU A 351 -15.26 18.91 -18.01
C GLU A 351 -16.68 19.41 -17.79
N PHE A 352 -17.21 19.39 -16.56
CA PHE A 352 -18.51 19.97 -16.26
C PHE A 352 -18.56 21.47 -16.57
N LYS A 353 -17.51 22.22 -16.20
CA LYS A 353 -17.38 23.63 -16.58
C LYS A 353 -17.48 23.81 -18.09
N ARG A 354 -16.77 22.99 -18.90
CA ARG A 354 -16.80 23.06 -20.35
C ARG A 354 -18.23 22.79 -20.88
N MET A 355 -18.87 21.74 -20.39
CA MET A 355 -20.23 21.36 -20.76
C MET A 355 -21.26 22.46 -20.44
N MET A 356 -21.15 23.11 -19.26
CA MET A 356 -22.04 24.21 -18.87
C MET A 356 -21.82 25.44 -19.72
N ASN A 357 -20.57 25.77 -20.09
CA ASN A 357 -20.28 26.83 -21.04
C ASN A 357 -20.91 26.57 -22.42
N GLU A 358 -20.82 25.34 -22.93
CA GLU A 358 -21.43 24.95 -24.20
C GLU A 358 -22.96 25.05 -24.17
N ARG A 359 -23.58 24.88 -22.98
CA ARG A 359 -25.03 25.06 -22.75
C ARG A 359 -25.44 26.52 -22.48
N GLY A 360 -24.47 27.41 -22.32
CA GLY A 360 -24.72 28.83 -21.98
C GLY A 360 -25.07 29.06 -20.51
N ASP A 361 -24.83 28.08 -19.62
CA ASP A 361 -25.06 28.21 -18.19
C ASP A 361 -23.79 28.75 -17.50
N GLU A 362 -23.63 30.06 -17.50
CA GLU A 362 -22.47 30.74 -16.89
C GLU A 362 -22.40 30.55 -15.38
N GLN A 363 -23.57 30.45 -14.70
CA GLN A 363 -23.62 30.28 -13.26
C GLN A 363 -23.07 28.89 -12.86
N ALA A 364 -23.54 27.83 -13.45
CA ALA A 364 -23.06 26.48 -13.20
C ALA A 364 -21.58 26.31 -13.63
N SER A 365 -21.20 26.91 -14.76
CA SER A 365 -19.80 26.91 -15.22
C SER A 365 -18.87 27.56 -14.21
N THR A 366 -19.28 28.70 -13.63
CA THR A 366 -18.50 29.41 -12.61
C THR A 366 -18.39 28.58 -11.32
N LEU A 367 -19.46 27.90 -10.93
CA LEU A 367 -19.50 27.03 -9.76
C LEU A 367 -18.48 25.87 -9.90
N PHE A 368 -18.52 25.13 -10.99
CA PHE A 368 -17.54 24.05 -11.24
C PHE A 368 -16.10 24.56 -11.36
N PHE A 369 -15.90 25.75 -11.91
CA PHE A 369 -14.57 26.36 -11.91
C PHE A 369 -14.06 26.61 -10.49
N ARG A 370 -14.88 27.22 -9.63
CA ARG A 370 -14.52 27.49 -8.23
C ARG A 370 -14.25 26.18 -7.48
N GLU A 371 -15.08 25.17 -7.66
CA GLU A 371 -14.89 23.87 -7.04
C GLU A 371 -13.58 23.20 -7.49
N SER A 372 -13.21 23.33 -8.77
CA SER A 372 -11.92 22.82 -9.25
C SER A 372 -10.73 23.44 -8.53
N LEU A 373 -10.82 24.70 -8.13
CA LEU A 373 -9.75 25.37 -7.36
C LEU A 373 -9.58 24.76 -5.96
N LEU A 374 -10.67 24.34 -5.33
CA LEU A 374 -10.59 23.65 -4.02
C LEU A 374 -9.91 22.29 -4.16
N HIS A 375 -10.25 21.52 -5.18
CA HIS A 375 -9.61 20.22 -5.42
C HIS A 375 -8.11 20.36 -5.74
N GLU A 376 -7.72 21.42 -6.45
CA GLU A 376 -6.33 21.66 -6.85
C GLU A 376 -5.38 21.83 -5.64
N MET A 377 -5.89 22.31 -4.51
CA MET A 377 -5.12 22.51 -3.26
C MET A 377 -4.48 21.21 -2.74
N TYR A 378 -5.08 20.06 -3.01
CA TYR A 378 -4.64 18.78 -2.46
C TYR A 378 -3.46 18.13 -3.21
N PHE A 379 -3.18 18.54 -4.45
CA PHE A 379 -2.18 17.84 -5.28
C PHE A 379 -1.21 18.77 -6.03
N SER A 380 -1.48 20.08 -6.07
CA SER A 380 -0.63 21.02 -6.79
C SER A 380 0.36 21.69 -5.83
N GLU A 381 1.64 21.75 -6.22
CA GLU A 381 2.66 22.52 -5.49
C GLU A 381 2.40 24.03 -5.56
N LYS A 382 1.75 24.49 -6.64
CA LYS A 382 1.38 25.89 -6.87
C LYS A 382 -0.08 25.97 -7.30
N PRO A 383 -1.03 25.78 -6.37
CA PRO A 383 -2.44 25.84 -6.72
C PRO A 383 -2.83 27.27 -7.11
N ARG A 384 -3.68 27.40 -8.12
CA ARG A 384 -4.15 28.72 -8.61
C ARG A 384 -4.87 29.52 -7.54
N LEU A 385 -5.50 28.85 -6.58
CA LEU A 385 -6.15 29.53 -5.46
C LEU A 385 -5.15 30.35 -4.63
N ALA A 386 -3.90 29.89 -4.49
CA ALA A 386 -2.85 30.63 -3.78
C ALA A 386 -2.50 31.98 -4.44
N GLU A 387 -2.75 32.13 -5.74
CA GLU A 387 -2.55 33.36 -6.49
C GLU A 387 -3.76 34.32 -6.40
N LEU A 388 -4.90 33.81 -5.91
CA LEU A 388 -6.12 34.59 -5.71
C LEU A 388 -6.12 35.22 -4.31
N THR A 389 -6.79 36.37 -4.17
CA THR A 389 -6.97 37.05 -2.88
C THR A 389 -8.06 36.39 -2.02
N VAL A 390 -8.66 35.30 -2.48
CA VAL A 390 -9.76 34.58 -1.82
C VAL A 390 -9.19 33.45 -0.98
N ARG A 391 -9.60 33.40 0.29
CA ARG A 391 -9.23 32.29 1.19
C ARG A 391 -10.00 31.02 0.85
N TYR A 392 -9.39 29.88 1.11
CA TYR A 392 -9.97 28.54 0.85
C TYR A 392 -11.36 28.36 1.51
N GLU A 393 -11.46 28.63 2.82
CA GLU A 393 -12.71 28.45 3.57
C GLU A 393 -13.80 29.43 3.12
N ALA A 394 -13.44 30.67 2.77
CA ALA A 394 -14.39 31.62 2.21
C ALA A 394 -14.94 31.15 0.85
N LEU A 395 -14.07 30.63 -0.04
CA LEU A 395 -14.49 30.06 -1.33
C LEU A 395 -15.36 28.82 -1.13
N ARG A 396 -15.00 27.95 -0.18
CA ARG A 396 -15.77 26.76 0.20
C ARG A 396 -17.17 27.13 0.66
N CYS A 397 -17.27 28.12 1.56
CA CYS A 397 -18.54 28.64 2.03
C CYS A 397 -19.39 29.20 0.90
N ASP A 398 -18.83 30.02 0.00
CA ASP A 398 -19.55 30.57 -1.16
C ASP A 398 -20.13 29.48 -2.07
N ILE A 399 -19.36 28.41 -2.33
CA ILE A 399 -19.82 27.28 -3.14
C ILE A 399 -20.97 26.55 -2.44
N MET A 400 -20.83 26.29 -1.13
CA MET A 400 -21.87 25.65 -0.34
C MET A 400 -23.15 26.47 -0.31
N GLN A 401 -23.05 27.80 -0.16
CA GLN A 401 -24.19 28.72 -0.22
C GLN A 401 -24.91 28.62 -1.57
N GLN A 402 -24.17 28.56 -2.68
CA GLN A 402 -24.78 28.41 -4.02
C GLN A 402 -25.52 27.08 -4.17
N TYR A 403 -24.92 25.97 -3.74
CA TYR A 403 -25.60 24.66 -3.73
C TYR A 403 -26.85 24.69 -2.83
N TYR A 404 -26.76 25.29 -1.65
CA TYR A 404 -27.90 25.40 -0.74
C TYR A 404 -29.06 26.21 -1.35
N MET A 405 -28.77 27.34 -2.01
CA MET A 405 -29.78 28.15 -2.70
C MET A 405 -30.43 27.40 -3.88
N ASN A 406 -29.65 26.52 -4.54
CA ASN A 406 -30.14 25.64 -5.59
C ASN A 406 -30.90 24.39 -5.04
N LYS A 407 -31.06 24.29 -3.72
CA LYS A 407 -31.65 23.13 -3.01
C LYS A 407 -30.92 21.79 -3.26
N ASP A 408 -29.66 21.86 -3.61
CA ASP A 408 -28.78 20.71 -3.80
C ASP A 408 -28.03 20.40 -2.49
N TYR A 409 -28.76 19.86 -1.53
CA TYR A 409 -28.28 19.65 -0.17
C TYR A 409 -27.21 18.56 -0.08
N ASP A 410 -27.25 17.56 -0.96
CA ASP A 410 -26.23 16.51 -1.01
C ASP A 410 -24.86 17.08 -1.39
N ASN A 411 -24.79 17.98 -2.36
CA ASN A 411 -23.55 18.67 -2.70
C ASN A 411 -23.08 19.64 -1.61
N VAL A 412 -23.98 20.26 -0.85
CA VAL A 412 -23.59 21.05 0.35
C VAL A 412 -22.85 20.15 1.34
N ILE A 413 -23.41 18.99 1.68
CA ILE A 413 -22.81 18.02 2.63
C ILE A 413 -21.50 17.49 2.08
N ARG A 414 -21.44 17.13 0.81
CA ARG A 414 -20.23 16.66 0.14
C ARG A 414 -19.09 17.67 0.26
N ILE A 415 -19.32 18.93 -0.13
CA ILE A 415 -18.31 20.00 -0.04
C ILE A 415 -17.86 20.20 1.42
N ALA A 416 -18.79 20.15 2.36
CA ALA A 416 -18.48 20.30 3.78
C ALA A 416 -17.65 19.13 4.36
N THR A 417 -17.75 17.95 3.78
CA THR A 417 -17.12 16.73 4.34
C THR A 417 -15.85 16.35 3.59
N SER A 418 -15.88 16.45 2.25
CA SER A 418 -14.82 15.90 1.37
C SER A 418 -13.72 16.90 1.05
N LEU A 419 -13.92 18.20 1.34
CA LEU A 419 -12.99 19.28 1.03
C LEU A 419 -12.49 19.97 2.31
N ASP A 420 -12.15 19.20 3.34
CA ASP A 420 -11.60 19.75 4.58
C ASP A 420 -10.09 20.00 4.42
N PHE A 421 -9.72 21.28 4.41
CA PHE A 421 -8.33 21.75 4.27
C PHE A 421 -8.01 22.70 5.43
N HIS A 422 -6.95 22.42 6.18
CA HIS A 422 -6.70 23.06 7.47
C HIS A 422 -5.76 24.28 7.45
N ASP A 423 -5.25 24.69 6.30
CA ASP A 423 -4.30 25.80 6.20
C ASP A 423 -4.93 27.20 6.20
N ASP A 424 -6.28 27.30 6.16
CA ASP A 424 -6.99 28.55 6.17
C ASP A 424 -7.36 28.95 7.61
N THR A 425 -7.07 30.19 7.96
CA THR A 425 -7.34 30.76 9.30
C THR A 425 -8.65 31.57 9.39
N ASP A 426 -9.52 31.52 8.37
CA ASP A 426 -10.79 32.22 8.37
C ASP A 426 -11.85 31.50 9.21
N LEU A 427 -11.86 31.80 10.51
CA LEU A 427 -12.76 31.19 11.48
C LEU A 427 -14.25 31.46 11.18
N ASN A 428 -14.57 32.65 10.65
CA ASN A 428 -15.96 32.97 10.30
C ASN A 428 -16.45 32.11 9.13
N ALA A 429 -15.64 31.97 8.09
CA ALA A 429 -15.98 31.11 6.96
C ALA A 429 -16.07 29.64 7.40
N SER A 430 -15.17 29.15 8.25
CA SER A 430 -15.24 27.81 8.83
C SER A 430 -16.54 27.57 9.61
N CYS A 431 -16.97 28.52 10.43
CA CYS A 431 -18.27 28.44 11.13
C CYS A 431 -19.44 28.37 10.15
N LEU A 432 -19.41 29.15 9.07
CA LEU A 432 -20.45 29.12 8.04
C LEU A 432 -20.50 27.80 7.27
N VAL A 433 -19.37 27.14 7.08
CA VAL A 433 -19.32 25.79 6.50
C VAL A 433 -20.13 24.81 7.36
N TYR A 434 -19.91 24.80 8.67
CA TYR A 434 -20.68 23.94 9.59
C TYR A 434 -22.15 24.35 9.64
N TYR A 435 -22.46 25.65 9.59
CA TYR A 435 -23.83 26.16 9.51
C TYR A 435 -24.58 25.62 8.28
N TYR A 436 -24.03 25.77 7.07
CA TYR A 436 -24.67 25.28 5.85
C TYR A 436 -24.77 23.74 5.84
N LYS A 437 -23.77 23.04 6.37
CA LYS A 437 -23.81 21.57 6.55
C LYS A 437 -24.98 21.16 7.44
N ALA A 438 -25.14 21.81 8.58
CA ALA A 438 -26.23 21.54 9.51
C ALA A 438 -27.60 21.85 8.88
N GLN A 439 -27.74 22.99 8.22
CA GLN A 439 -28.96 23.37 7.52
C GLN A 439 -29.34 22.37 6.41
N ALA A 440 -28.36 21.85 5.66
CA ALA A 440 -28.60 20.86 4.64
C ALA A 440 -29.11 19.54 5.26
N TYR A 441 -28.52 19.08 6.35
CA TYR A 441 -29.01 17.92 7.08
C TYR A 441 -30.42 18.09 7.65
N VAL A 442 -30.78 19.30 8.11
CA VAL A 442 -32.16 19.63 8.53
C VAL A 442 -33.13 19.49 7.35
N LYS A 443 -32.74 19.96 6.15
CA LYS A 443 -33.58 19.86 4.95
C LYS A 443 -33.76 18.41 4.46
N LEU A 444 -32.79 17.56 4.76
CA LEU A 444 -32.82 16.11 4.47
C LEU A 444 -33.40 15.29 5.66
N GLU A 445 -33.92 15.96 6.69
CA GLU A 445 -34.50 15.34 7.90
C GLU A 445 -33.50 14.44 8.67
N ASN A 446 -32.20 14.60 8.45
CA ASN A 446 -31.15 13.89 9.18
C ASN A 446 -30.73 14.68 10.43
N TYR A 447 -31.61 14.68 11.43
CA TYR A 447 -31.44 15.48 12.64
C TYR A 447 -30.21 15.11 13.50
N PRO A 448 -29.80 13.83 13.63
CA PRO A 448 -28.57 13.50 14.37
C PRO A 448 -27.32 14.16 13.79
N MET A 449 -27.15 14.12 12.45
CA MET A 449 -26.01 14.74 11.78
C MET A 449 -26.11 16.27 11.78
N ALA A 450 -27.33 16.81 11.69
CA ALA A 450 -27.56 18.25 11.83
C ALA A 450 -27.13 18.76 13.21
N LYS A 451 -27.47 18.03 14.27
CA LYS A 451 -27.10 18.34 15.66
C LYS A 451 -25.57 18.35 15.84
N GLU A 452 -24.88 17.34 15.33
CA GLU A 452 -23.41 17.30 15.38
C GLU A 452 -22.79 18.51 14.68
N ALA A 453 -23.28 18.88 13.50
CA ALA A 453 -22.75 20.00 12.75
C ALA A 453 -23.02 21.36 13.45
N PHE A 454 -24.24 21.59 13.97
CA PHE A 454 -24.54 22.80 14.76
C PHE A 454 -23.74 22.84 16.06
N PHE A 455 -23.53 21.71 16.72
CA PHE A 455 -22.69 21.66 17.92
C PHE A 455 -21.24 22.08 17.59
N ARG A 456 -20.68 21.60 16.48
CA ARG A 456 -19.34 22.01 16.03
C ARG A 456 -19.26 23.49 15.69
N GLU A 457 -20.25 24.03 14.99
CA GLU A 457 -20.36 25.48 14.74
C GLU A 457 -20.34 26.28 16.04
N PHE A 458 -21.20 25.91 16.99
CA PHE A 458 -21.32 26.57 18.28
C PHE A 458 -20.01 26.51 19.09
N GLU A 459 -19.37 25.34 19.20
CA GLU A 459 -18.11 25.21 19.93
C GLU A 459 -16.98 26.04 19.30
N LEU A 460 -16.89 26.12 17.99
CA LEU A 460 -15.92 26.97 17.30
C LEU A 460 -16.18 28.47 17.60
N ARG A 461 -17.42 28.91 17.43
CA ARG A 461 -17.79 30.32 17.73
C ARG A 461 -17.53 30.65 19.18
N LYS A 462 -17.99 29.81 20.12
CA LYS A 462 -17.81 30.00 21.57
C LYS A 462 -16.33 30.09 21.96
N LYS A 463 -15.49 29.19 21.41
CA LYS A 463 -14.06 29.13 21.73
C LYS A 463 -13.25 30.33 21.19
N TYR A 464 -13.51 30.73 19.95
CA TYR A 464 -12.67 31.70 19.24
C TYR A 464 -13.24 33.08 19.12
N LEU A 465 -14.57 33.23 19.09
CA LEU A 465 -15.26 34.50 18.95
C LEU A 465 -15.88 34.97 20.29
N GLY A 466 -16.17 34.01 21.18
CA GLY A 466 -16.78 34.31 22.48
C GLY A 466 -18.27 34.64 22.40
N TRP A 467 -18.86 34.91 23.57
CA TRP A 467 -20.28 35.23 23.70
C TRP A 467 -20.64 36.69 23.34
N GLU A 468 -19.63 37.54 23.14
CA GLU A 468 -19.84 38.92 22.71
C GLU A 468 -20.31 39.01 21.25
N GLU A 469 -20.06 37.95 20.46
CA GLU A 469 -20.53 37.88 19.08
C GLU A 469 -21.97 37.36 19.02
N GLU A 470 -22.84 38.09 18.30
CA GLU A 470 -24.24 37.76 18.13
C GLU A 470 -24.45 36.38 17.48
N ASP A 471 -23.60 36.06 16.54
CA ASP A 471 -23.61 34.77 15.84
C ASP A 471 -23.36 33.58 16.79
N THR A 472 -22.65 33.77 17.91
CA THR A 472 -22.46 32.72 18.93
C THR A 472 -23.76 32.44 19.67
N ILE A 473 -24.51 33.48 20.01
CA ILE A 473 -25.83 33.37 20.64
C ILE A 473 -26.81 32.68 19.68
N LEU A 474 -26.78 33.07 18.40
CA LEU A 474 -27.61 32.47 17.37
C LEU A 474 -27.28 31.00 17.12
N ALA A 475 -26.01 30.63 17.14
CA ALA A 475 -25.57 29.22 16.99
C ALA A 475 -26.09 28.37 18.17
N CYS A 476 -26.01 28.88 19.40
CA CYS A 476 -26.57 28.22 20.58
C CYS A 476 -28.10 28.06 20.48
N GLN A 477 -28.81 29.10 20.01
CA GLN A 477 -30.24 29.04 19.74
C GLN A 477 -30.59 27.97 18.71
N ASN A 478 -29.86 27.90 17.57
CA ASN A 478 -30.11 26.91 16.52
C ASN A 478 -29.94 25.49 17.05
N LEU A 479 -28.93 25.26 17.88
CA LEU A 479 -28.70 23.98 18.53
C LEU A 479 -29.86 23.63 19.48
N GLY A 480 -30.34 24.59 20.28
CA GLY A 480 -31.51 24.40 21.15
C GLY A 480 -32.79 24.07 20.39
N VAL A 481 -33.02 24.73 19.25
CA VAL A 481 -34.16 24.42 18.37
C VAL A 481 -34.07 22.99 17.87
N LEU A 482 -32.90 22.52 17.48
CA LEU A 482 -32.74 21.16 16.99
C LEU A 482 -32.92 20.11 18.10
N HIS A 483 -32.41 20.35 19.32
CA HIS A 483 -32.70 19.50 20.48
C HIS A 483 -34.21 19.42 20.74
N SER A 484 -34.93 20.52 20.59
CA SER A 484 -36.40 20.53 20.70
C SER A 484 -37.07 19.65 19.64
N PHE A 485 -36.62 19.69 18.37
CA PHE A 485 -37.12 18.81 17.32
C PHE A 485 -36.82 17.33 17.59
N CYS A 486 -35.74 17.03 18.29
CA CYS A 486 -35.38 15.68 18.69
C CYS A 486 -36.06 15.20 19.99
N ASN A 487 -36.96 15.99 20.58
CA ASN A 487 -37.59 15.76 21.90
C ASN A 487 -36.57 15.67 23.07
N GLU A 488 -35.42 16.29 22.95
CA GLU A 488 -34.37 16.41 23.97
C GLU A 488 -34.61 17.68 24.78
N ARG A 489 -35.61 17.65 25.66
CA ARG A 489 -36.17 18.82 26.34
C ARG A 489 -35.18 19.54 27.26
N GLU A 490 -34.39 18.76 28.03
CA GLU A 490 -33.44 19.34 29.00
C GLU A 490 -32.30 20.06 28.28
N GLU A 491 -31.76 19.45 27.21
CA GLU A 491 -30.70 20.01 26.39
C GLU A 491 -31.19 21.27 25.64
N ALA A 492 -32.40 21.25 25.12
CA ALA A 492 -33.01 22.41 24.47
C ALA A 492 -33.12 23.57 25.45
N LEU A 493 -33.63 23.33 26.65
CA LEU A 493 -33.76 24.36 27.70
C LEU A 493 -32.39 24.88 28.14
N ALA A 494 -31.39 24.02 28.26
CA ALA A 494 -30.03 24.43 28.60
C ALA A 494 -29.47 25.42 27.56
N CYS A 495 -29.57 25.09 26.27
CA CYS A 495 -29.15 25.98 25.20
C CYS A 495 -29.90 27.32 25.19
N PHE A 496 -31.24 27.29 25.29
CA PHE A 496 -32.01 28.52 25.25
C PHE A 496 -31.78 29.41 26.48
N ARG A 497 -31.61 28.85 27.68
CA ARG A 497 -31.31 29.62 28.89
C ARG A 497 -29.90 30.19 28.86
N GLU A 498 -28.90 29.44 28.35
CA GLU A 498 -27.53 29.94 28.18
C GLU A 498 -27.51 31.10 27.19
N ALA A 499 -28.13 30.94 26.00
CA ALA A 499 -28.24 31.98 24.99
C ALA A 499 -28.98 33.24 25.54
N TYR A 500 -30.10 33.04 26.25
CA TYR A 500 -30.85 34.11 26.86
C TYR A 500 -30.03 34.90 27.88
N GLY A 501 -29.31 34.20 28.76
CA GLY A 501 -28.49 34.85 29.78
C GLY A 501 -27.38 35.74 29.19
N HIS A 502 -26.79 35.32 28.05
CA HIS A 502 -25.80 36.14 27.35
C HIS A 502 -26.40 37.27 26.55
N GLU A 503 -27.54 37.03 25.89
CA GLU A 503 -28.27 38.09 25.16
C GLU A 503 -28.73 39.21 26.07
N VAL A 504 -29.31 38.87 27.23
CA VAL A 504 -29.77 39.88 28.22
C VAL A 504 -28.60 40.71 28.73
N LYS A 505 -27.45 40.11 29.00
CA LYS A 505 -26.25 40.85 29.42
C LYS A 505 -25.75 41.82 28.35
N LYS A 506 -25.89 41.46 27.09
CA LYS A 506 -25.40 42.26 25.97
C LYS A 506 -26.37 43.35 25.55
N ASN A 507 -27.62 42.98 25.33
CA ASN A 507 -28.62 43.84 24.67
C ASN A 507 -29.84 44.17 25.54
N GLY A 508 -29.96 43.59 26.75
CA GLY A 508 -31.07 43.77 27.65
C GLY A 508 -32.25 42.82 27.43
N GLU A 509 -33.18 42.78 28.39
CA GLU A 509 -34.33 41.86 28.38
C GLU A 509 -35.35 42.19 27.27
N ASP A 510 -35.38 43.45 26.83
CA ASP A 510 -36.32 43.93 25.82
C ASP A 510 -35.84 43.71 24.39
N SER A 511 -34.66 43.13 24.19
CA SER A 511 -34.16 42.81 22.85
C SER A 511 -35.07 41.80 22.15
N GLU A 512 -35.20 41.90 20.83
CA GLU A 512 -36.01 40.99 20.02
C GLU A 512 -35.55 39.53 20.19
N MET A 513 -34.24 39.32 20.25
CA MET A 513 -33.65 38.00 20.45
C MET A 513 -33.96 37.45 21.85
N ALA A 514 -33.87 38.26 22.91
CA ALA A 514 -34.21 37.82 24.27
C ALA A 514 -35.66 37.40 24.36
N GLN A 515 -36.57 38.20 23.80
CA GLN A 515 -38.01 37.87 23.78
C GLN A 515 -38.32 36.58 23.01
N LYS A 516 -37.62 36.34 21.89
CA LYS A 516 -37.74 35.13 21.10
C LYS A 516 -37.23 33.91 21.88
N LEU A 517 -36.10 34.03 22.57
CA LEU A 517 -35.54 32.97 23.41
C LEU A 517 -36.48 32.61 24.59
N LEU A 518 -37.12 33.61 25.21
CA LEU A 518 -38.16 33.37 26.23
C LEU A 518 -39.34 32.60 25.68
N GLN A 519 -39.79 32.91 24.46
CA GLN A 519 -40.86 32.16 23.80
C GLN A 519 -40.45 30.68 23.60
N TYR A 520 -39.23 30.40 23.14
CA TYR A 520 -38.73 29.04 22.97
C TYR A 520 -38.68 28.31 24.31
N ILE A 521 -38.18 28.94 25.38
CA ILE A 521 -38.17 28.37 26.72
C ILE A 521 -39.60 27.99 27.15
N SER A 522 -40.55 28.93 27.03
CA SER A 522 -41.96 28.72 27.41
C SER A 522 -42.61 27.57 26.63
N VAL A 523 -42.35 27.48 25.33
CA VAL A 523 -42.87 26.37 24.49
C VAL A 523 -42.29 25.03 24.88
N VAL A 524 -41.01 24.95 25.23
CA VAL A 524 -40.38 23.71 25.63
C VAL A 524 -40.77 23.33 27.07
N GLU A 525 -41.06 24.27 27.96
CA GLU A 525 -41.52 24.02 29.33
C GLU A 525 -42.98 23.57 29.40
N SER A 526 -43.82 23.96 28.43
CA SER A 526 -45.23 23.51 28.33
C SER A 526 -45.33 22.05 27.85
#